data_9eaf46fd861819d29e80695929b6d516
#
_entry.id   9eaf46fd861819d29e80695929b6d516
#
_cell.length_a   1.000
_cell.length_b   1.000
_cell.length_c   1.000
_cell.angle_alpha   90.00
_cell.angle_beta   90.00
_cell.angle_gamma   90.00
#
_symmetry.space_group_name_H-M   'P 1'
#
loop_
_entity.id
_entity.type
_entity.pdbx_description
1 polymer ?
#
loop_
_entity_poly.entity_id
_entity_poly.type
_entity_poly.pdbx_seq_one_letter_code
_entity_poly.pdbx_strand_id
1 'polypeptide(L)'
;MLNKFYHENCIDRLLNKNFRYNYIITSPPDFSEIGLELDESYYDWIKKYIVNFNPINGFVTICITDRRGNGGVITKHKDVINAFESLGWKVFSYKIWVKSFNIDLYKLPYQHLITFTQNKRKVPQTKRILEDIFCIKPSGFKNSMPVEICSRHINCFTELGEVVYDPFLGSGTTAIACKLNERRWLGSEINKDIIPIIEERLKNET
;
A
#
# COMPACT_ATOMS: atom_id res chain seq x y z
N MET A 1 17.38 -1.62 -13.66
CA MET A 1 17.37 -0.24 -13.15
C MET A 1 16.42 -0.17 -11.97
N LEU A 2 16.86 0.32 -10.80
CA LEU A 2 16.11 0.43 -9.55
C LEU A 2 15.91 1.91 -9.21
N ASN A 3 15.10 2.21 -8.19
CA ASN A 3 14.76 3.55 -7.74
C ASN A 3 14.10 4.39 -8.84
N LYS A 4 13.04 3.83 -9.42
CA LYS A 4 12.25 4.49 -10.45
C LYS A 4 10.79 4.05 -10.41
N PHE A 5 9.95 4.85 -11.01
CA PHE A 5 8.57 4.46 -11.29
C PHE A 5 8.33 4.31 -12.79
N TYR A 6 7.20 3.69 -13.11
CA TYR A 6 6.72 3.47 -14.46
C TYR A 6 5.33 4.09 -14.58
N HIS A 7 5.15 4.89 -15.63
CA HIS A 7 3.83 5.38 -15.99
C HIS A 7 3.10 4.30 -16.80
N GLU A 8 2.40 3.43 -16.09
CA GLU A 8 1.73 2.27 -16.70
C GLU A 8 0.69 1.66 -15.75
N ASN A 9 -0.15 0.76 -16.28
CA ASN A 9 -0.91 -0.15 -15.43
C ASN A 9 0.05 -1.16 -14.77
N CYS A 10 -0.01 -1.30 -13.46
CA CYS A 10 0.88 -2.19 -12.71
C CYS A 10 0.75 -3.67 -13.10
N ILE A 11 -0.37 -4.10 -13.70
CA ILE A 11 -0.55 -5.48 -14.20
C ILE A 11 0.50 -5.78 -15.27
N ASP A 12 0.79 -4.87 -16.19
CA ASP A 12 1.77 -5.06 -17.25
C ASP A 12 3.16 -5.32 -16.66
N ARG A 13 3.48 -4.64 -15.57
CA ARG A 13 4.72 -4.85 -14.83
C ARG A 13 4.76 -6.17 -14.10
N LEU A 14 3.68 -6.52 -13.41
CA LEU A 14 3.57 -7.73 -12.60
C LEU A 14 3.60 -9.01 -13.43
N LEU A 15 3.12 -8.97 -14.67
CA LEU A 15 3.18 -10.10 -15.62
C LEU A 15 4.60 -10.36 -16.15
N ASN A 16 5.52 -9.43 -16.01
CA ASN A 16 6.91 -9.63 -16.42
C ASN A 16 7.62 -10.61 -15.48
N LYS A 17 7.92 -11.82 -15.97
CA LYS A 17 8.57 -12.90 -15.21
C LYS A 17 9.96 -12.53 -14.66
N ASN A 18 10.62 -11.52 -15.21
CA ASN A 18 11.92 -11.03 -14.74
C ASN A 18 11.81 -9.90 -13.71
N PHE A 19 10.59 -9.43 -13.43
CA PHE A 19 10.36 -8.39 -12.45
C PHE A 19 10.50 -8.97 -11.04
N ARG A 20 11.44 -8.42 -10.24
CA ARG A 20 11.77 -8.92 -8.89
C ARG A 20 11.67 -7.80 -7.88
N TYR A 21 11.02 -8.10 -6.77
CA TYR A 21 10.90 -7.24 -5.61
C TYR A 21 10.73 -8.10 -4.34
N ASN A 22 11.09 -7.55 -3.21
CA ASN A 22 11.10 -8.26 -1.94
C ASN A 22 9.79 -8.11 -1.17
N TYR A 23 9.18 -6.94 -1.22
CA TYR A 23 8.02 -6.57 -0.41
C TYR A 23 7.10 -5.64 -1.20
N ILE A 24 5.80 -5.70 -0.91
CA ILE A 24 4.81 -4.72 -1.36
C ILE A 24 4.26 -3.98 -0.14
N ILE A 25 4.23 -2.65 -0.22
CA ILE A 25 3.39 -1.79 0.61
C ILE A 25 2.70 -0.79 -0.30
N THR A 26 1.38 -0.69 -0.18
CA THR A 26 0.58 0.11 -1.12
C THR A 26 -0.75 0.53 -0.53
N SER A 27 -1.31 1.60 -1.09
CA SER A 27 -2.67 2.07 -0.82
C SER A 27 -3.47 2.04 -2.12
N PRO A 28 -4.28 0.99 -2.36
CA PRO A 28 -5.09 0.92 -3.56
C PRO A 28 -6.10 2.07 -3.65
N PRO A 29 -6.47 2.50 -4.85
CA PRO A 29 -7.39 3.60 -5.08
C PRO A 29 -8.81 3.33 -4.55
N ASP A 30 -9.59 4.40 -4.36
CA ASP A 30 -11.00 4.33 -3.99
C ASP A 30 -11.89 4.12 -5.23
N PHE A 31 -13.14 3.74 -5.02
CA PHE A 31 -14.17 3.54 -6.07
C PHE A 31 -14.20 4.68 -7.10
N SER A 32 -14.22 5.94 -6.63
CA SER A 32 -14.27 7.11 -7.49
C SER A 32 -13.00 7.33 -8.33
N GLU A 33 -11.87 6.74 -7.93
CA GLU A 33 -10.59 6.87 -8.65
C GLU A 33 -10.44 5.82 -9.76
N ILE A 34 -11.26 4.75 -9.69
CA ILE A 34 -11.22 3.62 -10.63
C ILE A 34 -12.49 3.47 -11.46
N GLY A 35 -13.43 4.40 -11.31
CA GLY A 35 -14.68 4.41 -12.07
C GLY A 35 -15.67 3.31 -11.68
N LEU A 36 -15.53 2.72 -10.48
CA LEU A 36 -16.52 1.79 -9.94
C LEU A 36 -17.65 2.53 -9.23
N GLU A 37 -18.86 2.07 -9.45
CA GLU A 37 -20.00 2.47 -8.64
C GLU A 37 -19.99 1.78 -7.26
N LEU A 38 -20.72 2.32 -6.28
CA LEU A 38 -20.64 1.83 -4.89
C LEU A 38 -21.27 0.44 -4.68
N ASP A 39 -22.04 -0.05 -5.63
CA ASP A 39 -22.64 -1.39 -5.66
C ASP A 39 -21.82 -2.41 -6.47
N GLU A 40 -20.75 -1.96 -7.14
CA GLU A 40 -19.84 -2.86 -7.82
C GLU A 40 -18.87 -3.54 -6.84
N SER A 41 -18.36 -4.71 -7.25
CA SER A 41 -17.50 -5.55 -6.41
C SER A 41 -16.07 -5.02 -6.35
N TYR A 42 -15.71 -4.38 -5.22
CA TYR A 42 -14.32 -4.04 -4.95
C TYR A 42 -13.42 -5.29 -4.84
N TYR A 43 -13.99 -6.40 -4.35
CA TYR A 43 -13.32 -7.69 -4.30
C TYR A 43 -12.83 -8.14 -5.68
N ASP A 44 -13.69 -8.12 -6.70
CA ASP A 44 -13.34 -8.56 -8.05
C ASP A 44 -12.31 -7.65 -8.69
N TRP A 45 -12.42 -6.34 -8.44
CA TRP A 45 -11.45 -5.38 -8.93
C TRP A 45 -10.05 -5.62 -8.32
N ILE A 46 -9.94 -5.66 -6.99
CA ILE A 46 -8.62 -5.79 -6.34
C ILE A 46 -7.98 -7.16 -6.58
N LYS A 47 -8.77 -8.21 -6.72
CA LYS A 47 -8.30 -9.57 -6.98
C LYS A 47 -7.52 -9.68 -8.29
N LYS A 48 -7.88 -8.90 -9.33
CA LYS A 48 -7.16 -8.84 -10.62
C LYS A 48 -5.68 -8.47 -10.46
N TYR A 49 -5.36 -7.67 -9.43
CA TYR A 49 -4.00 -7.26 -9.12
C TYR A 49 -3.30 -8.27 -8.20
N ILE A 50 -3.97 -8.68 -7.11
CA ILE A 50 -3.40 -9.55 -6.08
C ILE A 50 -2.94 -10.89 -6.65
N VAL A 51 -3.64 -11.45 -7.63
CA VAL A 51 -3.29 -12.74 -8.26
C VAL A 51 -1.87 -12.73 -8.85
N ASN A 52 -1.36 -11.55 -9.20
CA ASN A 52 -0.02 -11.36 -9.76
C ASN A 52 1.04 -10.95 -8.72
N PHE A 53 0.68 -10.80 -7.45
CA PHE A 53 1.62 -10.44 -6.40
C PHE A 53 2.50 -11.61 -6.00
N ASN A 54 3.81 -11.46 -6.16
CA ASN A 54 4.78 -12.50 -5.83
C ASN A 54 6.08 -11.92 -5.22
N PRO A 55 5.99 -11.23 -4.06
CA PRO A 55 7.17 -10.69 -3.39
C PRO A 55 8.07 -11.81 -2.85
N ILE A 56 9.39 -11.63 -2.98
CA ILE A 56 10.40 -12.64 -2.56
C ILE A 56 10.27 -12.94 -1.06
N ASN A 57 10.03 -11.92 -0.23
CA ASN A 57 9.87 -12.09 1.21
C ASN A 57 8.51 -12.69 1.62
N GLY A 58 7.56 -12.78 0.67
CA GLY A 58 6.24 -13.34 0.92
C GLY A 58 5.33 -12.48 1.77
N PHE A 59 5.56 -11.15 1.82
CA PHE A 59 4.72 -10.20 2.56
C PHE A 59 4.20 -9.09 1.68
N VAL A 60 2.93 -8.72 1.91
CA VAL A 60 2.24 -7.59 1.27
C VAL A 60 1.49 -6.80 2.34
N THR A 61 1.69 -5.50 2.42
CA THR A 61 0.89 -4.62 3.28
C THR A 61 -0.01 -3.73 2.44
N ILE A 62 -1.30 -3.77 2.73
CA ILE A 62 -2.33 -2.93 2.13
C ILE A 62 -2.80 -1.90 3.15
N CYS A 63 -2.73 -0.62 2.78
CA CYS A 63 -3.33 0.48 3.53
C CYS A 63 -4.64 0.87 2.86
N ILE A 64 -5.78 0.68 3.52
CA ILE A 64 -7.10 0.91 2.92
C ILE A 64 -8.06 1.59 3.87
N THR A 65 -8.88 2.48 3.34
CA THR A 65 -9.97 3.15 4.06
C THR A 65 -11.30 2.60 3.59
N ASP A 66 -12.15 2.22 4.50
CA ASP A 66 -13.57 1.98 4.22
C ASP A 66 -14.27 3.28 3.83
N ARG A 67 -15.42 3.18 3.22
CA ARG A 67 -16.18 4.33 2.74
C ARG A 67 -17.56 4.39 3.36
N ARG A 68 -18.03 5.60 3.70
CA ARG A 68 -19.44 5.82 4.03
C ARG A 68 -20.23 5.99 2.74
N GLY A 69 -21.36 5.31 2.64
CA GLY A 69 -22.27 5.38 1.49
C GLY A 69 -23.49 4.49 1.71
N ASN A 70 -24.57 4.74 0.94
CA ASN A 70 -25.79 3.93 0.93
C ASN A 70 -26.38 3.63 2.33
N GLY A 71 -26.32 4.62 3.24
CA GLY A 71 -26.86 4.49 4.60
C GLY A 71 -25.99 3.70 5.58
N GLY A 72 -24.75 3.32 5.20
CA GLY A 72 -23.88 2.52 6.04
C GLY A 72 -22.38 2.71 5.76
N VAL A 73 -21.59 1.71 6.13
CA VAL A 73 -20.16 1.64 5.83
C VAL A 73 -19.91 0.52 4.82
N ILE A 74 -19.32 0.88 3.69
CA ILE A 74 -18.83 -0.06 2.69
C ILE A 74 -17.45 -0.54 3.13
N THR A 75 -17.37 -1.81 3.51
CA THR A 75 -16.21 -2.41 4.18
C THR A 75 -15.20 -2.97 3.18
N LYS A 76 -14.51 -2.09 2.42
CA LYS A 76 -13.48 -2.50 1.45
C LYS A 76 -12.38 -3.37 2.05
N HIS A 77 -12.04 -3.17 3.32
CA HIS A 77 -11.04 -4.00 3.99
C HIS A 77 -11.43 -5.50 4.01
N LYS A 78 -12.74 -5.82 4.12
CA LYS A 78 -13.21 -7.21 4.02
C LYS A 78 -13.00 -7.78 2.62
N ASP A 79 -13.27 -7.00 1.58
CA ASP A 79 -13.06 -7.42 0.19
C ASP A 79 -11.59 -7.70 -0.07
N VAL A 80 -10.70 -6.86 0.46
CA VAL A 80 -9.25 -7.08 0.38
C VAL A 80 -8.84 -8.37 1.10
N ILE A 81 -9.31 -8.59 2.34
CA ILE A 81 -9.01 -9.82 3.10
C ILE A 81 -9.49 -11.04 2.32
N ASN A 82 -10.76 -11.06 1.90
CA ASN A 82 -11.35 -12.17 1.17
C ASN A 82 -10.60 -12.46 -0.15
N ALA A 83 -10.18 -11.41 -0.87
CA ALA A 83 -9.43 -11.57 -2.11
C ALA A 83 -8.06 -12.22 -1.85
N PHE A 84 -7.32 -11.78 -0.84
CA PHE A 84 -6.05 -12.41 -0.46
C PHE A 84 -6.23 -13.85 0.00
N GLU A 85 -7.19 -14.12 0.88
CA GLU A 85 -7.46 -15.47 1.41
C GLU A 85 -7.90 -16.44 0.32
N SER A 86 -8.71 -15.98 -0.66
CA SER A 86 -9.11 -16.81 -1.81
C SER A 86 -7.93 -17.27 -2.68
N LEU A 87 -6.78 -16.59 -2.56
CA LEU A 87 -5.54 -16.91 -3.28
C LEU A 87 -4.49 -17.58 -2.38
N GLY A 88 -4.90 -18.06 -1.20
CA GLY A 88 -4.06 -18.82 -0.27
C GLY A 88 -3.14 -17.95 0.61
N TRP A 89 -3.33 -16.63 0.63
CA TRP A 89 -2.65 -15.77 1.59
C TRP A 89 -3.34 -15.82 2.96
N LYS A 90 -2.62 -15.45 4.00
CA LYS A 90 -3.13 -15.34 5.37
C LYS A 90 -2.89 -13.94 5.90
N VAL A 91 -3.80 -13.43 6.71
CA VAL A 91 -3.56 -12.22 7.47
C VAL A 91 -2.45 -12.50 8.49
N PHE A 92 -1.34 -11.76 8.36
CA PHE A 92 -0.20 -11.82 9.26
C PHE A 92 -0.31 -10.81 10.39
N SER A 93 -0.69 -9.57 10.07
CA SER A 93 -0.94 -8.54 11.07
C SER A 93 -2.04 -7.59 10.61
N TYR A 94 -2.79 -7.05 11.58
CA TYR A 94 -3.87 -6.11 11.33
C TYR A 94 -3.71 -4.92 12.27
N LYS A 95 -3.52 -3.74 11.69
CA LYS A 95 -3.23 -2.50 12.43
C LYS A 95 -4.15 -1.38 11.98
N ILE A 96 -4.33 -0.39 12.84
CA ILE A 96 -5.19 0.77 12.57
C ILE A 96 -4.33 2.05 12.60
N TRP A 97 -4.43 2.84 11.55
CA TRP A 97 -3.92 4.20 11.55
C TRP A 97 -5.07 5.18 11.82
N VAL A 98 -5.02 5.84 12.97
CA VAL A 98 -5.95 6.92 13.35
C VAL A 98 -5.40 8.24 12.83
N LYS A 99 -6.16 8.90 11.95
CA LYS A 99 -5.79 10.17 11.31
C LYS A 99 -6.19 11.38 12.14
N SER A 100 -7.33 11.26 12.84
CA SER A 100 -7.94 12.32 13.61
C SER A 100 -8.86 11.73 14.68
N PHE A 101 -9.02 12.45 15.77
CA PHE A 101 -10.03 12.14 16.78
C PHE A 101 -11.29 12.99 16.63
N ASN A 102 -11.36 13.84 15.60
CA ASN A 102 -12.55 14.64 15.30
C ASN A 102 -13.65 13.75 14.70
N ILE A 103 -14.86 13.97 15.13
CA ILE A 103 -16.05 13.32 14.56
C ILE A 103 -16.34 13.97 13.21
N ASP A 104 -16.36 13.16 12.16
CA ASP A 104 -16.79 13.54 10.82
C ASP A 104 -17.92 12.60 10.37
N LEU A 105 -19.06 13.16 9.98
CA LEU A 105 -20.21 12.39 9.54
C LEU A 105 -19.98 11.65 8.21
N TYR A 106 -19.05 12.15 7.39
CA TYR A 106 -18.83 11.66 6.03
C TYR A 106 -17.52 10.88 5.88
N LYS A 107 -16.52 11.11 6.74
CA LYS A 107 -15.19 10.49 6.62
C LYS A 107 -14.89 9.61 7.81
N LEU A 108 -14.30 8.47 7.55
CA LEU A 108 -13.77 7.61 8.62
C LEU A 108 -12.41 8.19 9.07
N PRO A 109 -12.21 8.39 10.39
CA PRO A 109 -11.01 9.00 10.93
C PRO A 109 -9.81 8.04 10.99
N TYR A 110 -9.94 6.85 10.41
CA TYR A 110 -8.92 5.79 10.46
C TYR A 110 -8.77 5.09 9.12
N GLN A 111 -7.65 4.37 8.99
CA GLN A 111 -7.38 3.42 7.91
C GLN A 111 -6.91 2.08 8.48
N HIS A 112 -7.14 1.03 7.71
CA HIS A 112 -6.68 -0.31 7.98
C HIS A 112 -5.31 -0.52 7.34
N LEU A 113 -4.37 -1.09 8.10
CA LEU A 113 -3.05 -1.52 7.63
C LEU A 113 -2.99 -3.04 7.82
N ILE A 114 -3.21 -3.77 6.74
CA ILE A 114 -3.32 -5.23 6.77
C ILE A 114 -2.12 -5.83 6.07
N THR A 115 -1.32 -6.60 6.79
CA THR A 115 -0.21 -7.34 6.21
C THR A 115 -0.58 -8.78 5.98
N PHE A 116 -0.37 -9.25 4.77
CA PHE A 116 -0.63 -10.63 4.33
C PHE A 116 0.67 -11.39 4.12
N THR A 117 0.62 -12.72 4.29
CA THR A 117 1.76 -13.61 4.06
C THR A 117 1.36 -14.91 3.38
N GLN A 118 2.30 -15.46 2.60
CA GLN A 118 2.22 -16.82 2.06
C GLN A 118 3.07 -17.84 2.86
N ASN A 119 3.54 -17.50 4.06
CA ASN A 119 4.43 -18.34 4.89
C ASN A 119 5.77 -18.72 4.22
N LYS A 120 6.22 -17.93 3.23
CA LYS A 120 7.44 -18.26 2.46
C LYS A 120 8.74 -17.88 3.16
N ARG A 121 8.70 -17.00 4.16
CA ARG A 121 9.89 -16.53 4.88
C ARG A 121 9.59 -16.20 6.33
N LYS A 122 10.58 -16.33 7.22
CA LYS A 122 10.51 -15.75 8.57
C LYS A 122 10.54 -14.23 8.45
N VAL A 123 9.77 -13.55 9.28
CA VAL A 123 9.88 -12.09 9.44
C VAL A 123 11.34 -11.77 9.75
N PRO A 124 11.96 -10.81 9.06
CA PRO A 124 13.28 -10.34 9.46
C PRO A 124 13.26 -10.02 10.95
N GLN A 125 14.24 -10.53 11.70
CA GLN A 125 14.30 -10.33 13.16
C GLN A 125 14.74 -8.90 13.50
N THR A 126 14.12 -7.91 12.90
CA THR A 126 14.28 -6.53 13.33
C THR A 126 13.52 -6.37 14.63
N LYS A 127 14.20 -5.91 15.67
CA LYS A 127 13.71 -5.75 17.05
C LYS A 127 12.57 -4.75 17.25
N ARG A 128 11.86 -4.35 16.20
CA ARG A 128 10.79 -3.37 16.26
C ARG A 128 9.44 -4.06 16.07
N ILE A 129 8.79 -4.32 17.19
CA ILE A 129 7.37 -4.62 17.23
C ILE A 129 6.64 -3.36 16.76
N LEU A 130 5.81 -3.49 15.72
CA LEU A 130 4.94 -2.40 15.31
C LEU A 130 3.77 -2.32 16.28
N GLU A 131 3.43 -1.10 16.68
CA GLU A 131 2.21 -0.85 17.44
C GLU A 131 0.98 -1.30 16.64
N ASP A 132 -0.07 -1.70 17.32
CA ASP A 132 -1.33 -2.09 16.65
C ASP A 132 -2.17 -0.87 16.24
N ILE A 133 -1.95 0.27 16.89
CA ILE A 133 -2.62 1.53 16.61
C ILE A 133 -1.59 2.63 16.40
N PHE A 134 -1.63 3.26 15.25
CA PHE A 134 -0.82 4.44 14.93
C PHE A 134 -1.67 5.70 15.06
N CYS A 135 -1.27 6.63 15.93
CA CYS A 135 -1.90 7.93 16.08
C CYS A 135 -1.00 9.02 15.47
N ILE A 136 -0.89 9.00 14.15
CA ILE A 136 -0.01 9.90 13.38
C ILE A 136 -0.89 10.80 12.52
N LYS A 137 -0.74 12.13 12.67
CA LYS A 137 -1.46 13.07 11.82
C LYS A 137 -1.04 12.90 10.36
N PRO A 138 -1.99 13.01 9.41
CA PRO A 138 -1.65 13.07 8.00
C PRO A 138 -0.64 14.19 7.75
N SER A 139 0.43 13.88 7.06
CA SER A 139 1.48 14.83 6.67
C SER A 139 1.82 14.62 5.20
N GLY A 140 2.26 15.68 4.53
CA GLY A 140 2.61 15.59 3.12
C GLY A 140 1.43 15.79 2.19
N PHE A 141 1.36 15.04 1.11
CA PHE A 141 0.35 15.17 0.06
C PHE A 141 -1.02 14.68 0.53
N LYS A 142 -2.09 15.35 0.05
CA LYS A 142 -3.48 15.03 0.41
C LYS A 142 -3.79 13.54 0.17
N ASN A 143 -4.40 12.90 1.15
CA ASN A 143 -4.79 11.48 1.15
C ASN A 143 -3.63 10.47 1.14
N SER A 144 -2.37 10.90 1.19
CA SER A 144 -1.25 9.96 1.26
C SER A 144 -1.04 9.38 2.66
N MET A 145 -0.53 8.17 2.72
CA MET A 145 -0.06 7.56 3.96
C MET A 145 1.17 8.35 4.47
N PRO A 146 1.31 8.60 5.79
CA PRO A 146 2.52 9.23 6.34
C PRO A 146 3.77 8.42 6.02
N VAL A 147 4.85 9.12 5.66
CA VAL A 147 6.16 8.51 5.39
C VAL A 147 6.63 7.68 6.58
N GLU A 148 6.35 8.11 7.81
CA GLU A 148 6.71 7.39 9.04
C GLU A 148 6.06 6.02 9.12
N ILE A 149 4.77 5.89 8.82
CA ILE A 149 4.06 4.60 8.83
C ILE A 149 4.66 3.67 7.77
N CYS A 150 4.89 4.19 6.57
CA CYS A 150 5.51 3.45 5.48
C CYS A 150 6.92 2.97 5.86
N SER A 151 7.75 3.85 6.43
CA SER A 151 9.11 3.55 6.90
C SER A 151 9.13 2.44 7.95
N ARG A 152 8.22 2.50 8.92
CA ARG A 152 8.13 1.47 9.98
C ARG A 152 7.82 0.09 9.40
N HIS A 153 6.89 0.00 8.43
CA HIS A 153 6.56 -1.26 7.76
C HIS A 153 7.72 -1.76 6.88
N ILE A 154 8.34 -0.87 6.10
CA ILE A 154 9.51 -1.20 5.28
C ILE A 154 10.63 -1.79 6.15
N ASN A 155 10.96 -1.15 7.26
CA ASN A 155 11.99 -1.62 8.20
C ASN A 155 11.64 -2.95 8.87
N CYS A 156 10.35 -3.26 9.04
CA CYS A 156 9.90 -4.51 9.63
C CYS A 156 10.00 -5.69 8.64
N PHE A 157 9.71 -5.46 7.35
CA PHE A 157 9.53 -6.53 6.36
C PHE A 157 10.64 -6.62 5.32
N THR A 158 11.66 -5.75 5.40
CA THR A 158 12.80 -5.74 4.48
C THR A 158 14.13 -5.52 5.18
N GLU A 159 15.20 -6.00 4.56
CA GLU A 159 16.60 -5.70 4.90
C GLU A 159 17.14 -4.53 4.06
N LEU A 160 18.30 -3.98 4.45
CA LEU A 160 18.99 -2.93 3.70
C LEU A 160 19.24 -3.37 2.24
N GLY A 161 19.01 -2.48 1.30
CA GLY A 161 19.21 -2.73 -0.13
C GLY A 161 18.15 -3.61 -0.80
N GLU A 162 17.19 -4.19 -0.06
CA GLU A 162 16.06 -4.92 -0.66
C GLU A 162 15.12 -3.98 -1.41
N VAL A 163 14.37 -4.55 -2.36
CA VAL A 163 13.48 -3.81 -3.27
C VAL A 163 12.05 -3.84 -2.76
N VAL A 164 11.49 -2.67 -2.52
CA VAL A 164 10.06 -2.49 -2.23
C VAL A 164 9.34 -2.09 -3.52
N TYR A 165 8.20 -2.68 -3.78
CA TYR A 165 7.35 -2.32 -4.91
C TYR A 165 6.01 -1.74 -4.44
N ASP A 166 5.62 -0.63 -5.04
CA ASP A 166 4.30 -0.02 -4.86
C ASP A 166 3.54 -0.02 -6.19
N PRO A 167 2.56 -0.92 -6.38
CA PRO A 167 1.77 -1.01 -7.61
C PRO A 167 0.80 0.17 -7.82
N PHE A 168 0.54 0.96 -6.78
CA PHE A 168 -0.33 2.16 -6.83
C PHE A 168 0.41 3.32 -6.17
N LEU A 169 1.51 3.76 -6.81
CA LEU A 169 2.51 4.65 -6.21
C LEU A 169 1.94 5.99 -5.72
N GLY A 170 0.88 6.49 -6.38
CA GLY A 170 0.26 7.75 -6.03
C GLY A 170 1.29 8.88 -5.96
N SER A 171 1.32 9.60 -4.86
CA SER A 171 2.25 10.73 -4.67
C SER A 171 3.69 10.34 -4.30
N GLY A 172 4.07 9.07 -4.35
CA GLY A 172 5.44 8.61 -4.15
C GLY A 172 5.88 8.40 -2.69
N THR A 173 4.97 8.33 -1.74
CA THR A 173 5.31 8.16 -0.31
C THR A 173 6.17 6.94 -0.04
N THR A 174 5.87 5.80 -0.69
CA THR A 174 6.66 4.57 -0.57
C THR A 174 8.09 4.76 -1.06
N ALA A 175 8.28 5.47 -2.17
CA ALA A 175 9.60 5.76 -2.72
C ALA A 175 10.45 6.62 -1.76
N ILE A 176 9.84 7.65 -1.18
CA ILE A 176 10.47 8.50 -0.17
C ILE A 176 10.87 7.70 1.06
N ALA A 177 9.93 6.91 1.59
CA ALA A 177 10.20 6.06 2.75
C ALA A 177 11.35 5.07 2.50
N CYS A 178 11.42 4.47 1.31
CA CYS A 178 12.53 3.59 0.92
C CYS A 178 13.86 4.33 0.90
N LYS A 179 13.89 5.52 0.34
CA LYS A 179 15.07 6.37 0.23
C LYS A 179 15.64 6.72 1.62
N LEU A 180 14.77 7.14 2.55
CA LEU A 180 15.13 7.47 3.93
C LEU A 180 15.61 6.25 4.75
N ASN A 181 15.29 5.05 4.32
CA ASN A 181 15.61 3.81 5.04
C ASN A 181 16.58 2.90 4.28
N GLU A 182 17.30 3.41 3.29
CA GLU A 182 18.30 2.68 2.51
C GLU A 182 17.75 1.41 1.82
N ARG A 183 16.48 1.45 1.42
CA ARG A 183 15.88 0.42 0.57
C ARG A 183 15.81 0.92 -0.86
N ARG A 184 15.84 -0.02 -1.79
CA ARG A 184 15.57 0.27 -3.20
C ARG A 184 14.06 0.22 -3.43
N TRP A 185 13.60 0.91 -4.44
CA TRP A 185 12.17 0.95 -4.73
C TRP A 185 11.86 0.87 -6.21
N LEU A 186 10.66 0.41 -6.49
CA LEU A 186 10.01 0.43 -7.79
C LEU A 186 8.55 0.82 -7.58
N GLY A 187 7.94 1.50 -8.53
CA GLY A 187 6.54 1.87 -8.46
C GLY A 187 5.87 1.89 -9.81
N SER A 188 4.56 1.71 -9.85
CA SER A 188 3.72 1.95 -11.02
C SER A 188 2.65 2.98 -10.68
N GLU A 189 2.40 3.90 -11.60
CA GLU A 189 1.35 4.91 -11.50
C GLU A 189 0.69 5.08 -12.87
N ILE A 190 -0.64 5.00 -12.90
CA ILE A 190 -1.40 5.10 -14.15
C ILE A 190 -1.86 6.54 -14.41
N ASN A 191 -2.03 7.34 -13.35
CA ASN A 191 -2.50 8.72 -13.48
C ASN A 191 -1.35 9.65 -13.85
N LYS A 192 -1.36 10.12 -15.11
CA LYS A 192 -0.34 11.04 -15.64
C LYS A 192 -0.27 12.39 -14.90
N ASP A 193 -1.38 12.83 -14.30
CA ASP A 193 -1.46 14.14 -13.65
C ASP A 193 -0.71 14.17 -12.30
N ILE A 194 -0.41 12.99 -11.75
CA ILE A 194 0.37 12.82 -10.51
C ILE A 194 1.89 12.75 -10.79
N ILE A 195 2.32 12.46 -12.01
CA ILE A 195 3.74 12.28 -12.36
C ILE A 195 4.61 13.49 -11.95
N PRO A 196 4.24 14.74 -12.27
CA PRO A 196 5.04 15.90 -11.85
C PRO A 196 5.19 16.02 -10.33
N ILE A 197 4.15 15.63 -9.59
CA ILE A 197 4.13 15.66 -8.12
C ILE A 197 5.12 14.63 -7.55
N ILE A 198 5.15 13.41 -8.12
CA ILE A 198 6.12 12.39 -7.73
C ILE A 198 7.55 12.89 -7.95
N GLU A 199 7.83 13.44 -9.12
CA GLU A 199 9.16 13.94 -9.49
C GLU A 199 9.62 15.08 -8.57
N GLU A 200 8.73 16.03 -8.28
CA GLU A 200 9.02 17.15 -7.38
C GLU A 200 9.30 16.65 -5.95
N ARG A 201 8.45 15.77 -5.41
CA ARG A 201 8.65 15.21 -4.07
C ARG A 201 9.95 14.42 -3.96
N LEU A 202 10.29 13.61 -4.96
CA LEU A 202 11.53 12.84 -4.98
C LEU A 202 12.79 13.71 -5.05
N LYS A 203 12.69 14.96 -5.54
CA LYS A 203 13.77 15.93 -5.54
C LYS A 203 13.92 16.65 -4.20
N ASN A 204 12.80 16.96 -3.56
CA ASN A 204 12.77 17.85 -2.39
C ASN A 204 12.89 17.10 -1.05
N GLU A 205 12.45 15.85 -0.98
CA GLU A 205 12.50 15.03 0.24
C GLU A 205 13.76 14.11 0.23
N THR A 206 14.94 14.76 0.10
CA THR A 206 16.28 14.10 0.17
C THR A 206 16.95 14.38 1.50
#